data_477a5ec67d3990d327c674b8b400d3c0
#
_entry.id   477a5ec67d3990d327c674b8b400d3c0
#
_cell.length_a   1.000
_cell.length_b   1.000
_cell.length_c   1.000
_cell.angle_alpha   90.00
_cell.angle_beta   90.00
_cell.angle_gamma   90.00
#
_symmetry.space_group_name_H-M   'P 1'
#
loop_
_entity.id
_entity.type
_entity.pdbx_description
1 polymer ?
#
loop_
_entity_poly.entity_id
_entity_poly.type
_entity_poly.pdbx_seq_one_letter_code
_entity_poly.pdbx_strand_id
1 'polypeptide(L)'
;IRHEASAIYLLGDIFDFWFEYHNVIPKGYTRFLGKLSKLSDAGIEIHFFIGNHDIWTFGWLEKETGIVVHRKHESVEINGKKVFLAHGDGLVPSHYIEQLPKKVQKKIRNFIFLRNVFHNPILQFLFRLLPPLWANEFGYEWAKNSRLKELARPCPYKGEDKEELVLFAKEQEQKGNHHDYYIFGHRHIELD
;
A
#
# COMPACT_ATOMS: atom_id res chain seq x y z
N ILE A 1 6.57 -14.23 -17.68
CA ILE A 1 6.88 -12.88 -17.20
C ILE A 1 8.26 -12.41 -17.65
N ARG A 2 9.27 -13.29 -17.69
CA ARG A 2 10.69 -12.93 -17.94
C ARG A 2 11.01 -12.32 -19.31
N HIS A 3 10.17 -12.50 -20.33
CA HIS A 3 10.46 -12.10 -21.70
C HIS A 3 9.48 -11.08 -22.30
N GLU A 4 8.45 -10.69 -21.56
CA GLU A 4 7.35 -9.87 -22.08
C GLU A 4 7.10 -8.60 -21.27
N ALA A 5 7.51 -8.54 -19.99
CA ALA A 5 7.28 -7.38 -19.13
C ALA A 5 8.53 -6.49 -19.07
N SER A 6 8.36 -5.21 -19.36
CA SER A 6 9.38 -4.17 -19.14
C SER A 6 9.35 -3.59 -17.73
N ALA A 7 8.19 -3.59 -17.08
CA ALA A 7 8.00 -3.10 -15.74
C ALA A 7 7.00 -3.95 -14.93
N ILE A 8 7.13 -3.92 -13.60
CA ILE A 8 6.24 -4.56 -12.65
C ILE A 8 5.83 -3.53 -11.61
N TYR A 9 4.52 -3.39 -11.37
CA TYR A 9 3.96 -2.50 -10.35
C TYR A 9 3.37 -3.33 -9.20
N LEU A 10 3.97 -3.21 -8.02
CA LEU A 10 3.52 -3.85 -6.78
C LEU A 10 2.74 -2.80 -5.96
N LEU A 11 1.45 -3.01 -5.79
CA LEU A 11 0.54 -1.98 -5.23
C LEU A 11 0.33 -2.10 -3.72
N GLY A 12 1.41 -2.32 -2.97
CA GLY A 12 1.42 -2.33 -1.51
C GLY A 12 0.93 -3.62 -0.87
N ASP A 13 1.12 -3.71 0.45
CA ASP A 13 0.78 -4.88 1.28
C ASP A 13 1.38 -6.20 0.74
N ILE A 14 2.57 -6.12 0.15
CA ILE A 14 3.34 -7.26 -0.37
C ILE A 14 3.91 -8.08 0.78
N PHE A 15 4.17 -7.41 1.89
CA PHE A 15 4.62 -8.01 3.13
C PHE A 15 3.49 -7.95 4.17
N ASP A 16 3.33 -9.01 4.95
CA ASP A 16 2.38 -9.01 6.08
C ASP A 16 2.72 -7.93 7.12
N PHE A 17 4.00 -7.74 7.33
CA PHE A 17 4.58 -6.66 8.13
C PHE A 17 6.01 -6.40 7.65
N TRP A 18 6.34 -5.13 7.39
CA TRP A 18 7.68 -4.72 6.99
C TRP A 18 8.14 -3.52 7.80
N PHE A 19 9.31 -3.64 8.42
CA PHE A 19 9.98 -2.54 9.11
C PHE A 19 11.50 -2.68 8.96
N GLU A 20 12.14 -1.68 8.36
CA GLU A 20 13.59 -1.64 8.19
C GLU A 20 14.25 -1.03 9.42
N TYR A 21 14.89 -1.85 10.25
CA TYR A 21 15.86 -1.37 11.23
C TYR A 21 17.19 -1.09 10.56
N HIS A 22 18.12 -0.43 11.31
CA HIS A 22 19.44 -0.11 10.76
C HIS A 22 20.19 -1.36 10.25
N ASN A 23 20.17 -2.46 11.03
CA ASN A 23 20.92 -3.68 10.73
C ASN A 23 20.02 -4.95 10.73
N VAL A 24 18.71 -4.79 10.79
CA VAL A 24 17.78 -5.93 10.87
C VAL A 24 16.58 -5.68 9.99
N ILE A 25 16.22 -6.67 9.18
CA ILE A 25 15.00 -6.70 8.39
C ILE A 25 14.12 -7.88 8.83
N PRO A 26 12.81 -7.84 8.54
CA PRO A 26 11.92 -8.97 8.77
C PRO A 26 12.38 -10.23 8.04
N LYS A 27 12.34 -11.37 8.71
CA LYS A 27 12.68 -12.68 8.14
C LYS A 27 11.52 -13.28 7.33
N GLY A 28 11.84 -14.26 6.49
CA GLY A 28 10.82 -15.05 5.76
C GLY A 28 10.69 -14.67 4.29
N TYR A 29 11.24 -13.55 3.87
CA TYR A 29 11.07 -13.01 2.51
C TYR A 29 12.26 -13.21 1.56
N THR A 30 13.31 -13.93 1.99
CA THR A 30 14.59 -14.05 1.25
C THR A 30 14.41 -14.51 -0.20
N ARG A 31 13.56 -15.50 -0.46
CA ARG A 31 13.31 -16.01 -1.82
C ARG A 31 12.58 -14.99 -2.70
N PHE A 32 11.64 -14.27 -2.12
CA PHE A 32 10.87 -13.23 -2.80
C PHE A 32 11.79 -12.05 -3.16
N LEU A 33 12.54 -11.54 -2.18
CA LEU A 33 13.53 -10.46 -2.37
C LEU A 33 14.58 -10.83 -3.41
N GLY A 34 15.15 -12.05 -3.33
CA GLY A 34 16.09 -12.53 -4.32
C GLY A 34 15.49 -12.68 -5.73
N LYS A 35 14.17 -12.91 -5.83
CA LYS A 35 13.49 -12.91 -7.13
C LYS A 35 13.34 -11.49 -7.68
N LEU A 36 13.03 -10.51 -6.83
CA LEU A 36 12.95 -9.10 -7.21
C LEU A 36 14.32 -8.62 -7.71
N SER A 37 15.39 -8.85 -6.92
CA SER A 37 16.75 -8.49 -7.31
C SER A 37 17.12 -9.08 -8.67
N LYS A 38 16.85 -10.38 -8.88
CA LYS A 38 17.13 -11.06 -10.16
C LYS A 38 16.36 -10.48 -11.34
N LEU A 39 15.14 -10.00 -11.13
CA LEU A 39 14.34 -9.37 -12.19
C LEU A 39 14.85 -7.95 -12.46
N SER A 40 15.20 -7.20 -11.43
CA SER A 40 15.80 -5.87 -11.54
C SER A 40 17.15 -5.94 -12.26
N ASP A 41 18.03 -6.87 -11.89
CA ASP A 41 19.33 -7.12 -12.55
C ASP A 41 19.17 -7.52 -14.03
N ALA A 42 18.02 -8.11 -14.39
CA ALA A 42 17.67 -8.43 -15.76
C ALA A 42 17.08 -7.23 -16.55
N GLY A 43 17.06 -6.03 -15.97
CA GLY A 43 16.58 -4.80 -16.58
C GLY A 43 15.06 -4.60 -16.55
N ILE A 44 14.33 -5.36 -15.73
CA ILE A 44 12.89 -5.14 -15.50
C ILE A 44 12.74 -4.09 -14.40
N GLU A 45 12.10 -2.98 -14.72
CA GLU A 45 11.78 -1.95 -13.72
C GLU A 45 10.73 -2.47 -12.73
N ILE A 46 11.01 -2.35 -11.43
CA ILE A 46 10.09 -2.79 -10.40
C ILE A 46 9.73 -1.60 -9.52
N HIS A 47 8.45 -1.22 -9.58
CA HIS A 47 7.88 -0.13 -8.81
C HIS A 47 7.07 -0.72 -7.65
N PHE A 48 7.41 -0.32 -6.42
CA PHE A 48 6.73 -0.76 -5.21
C PHE A 48 6.05 0.44 -4.54
N PHE A 49 4.73 0.44 -4.52
CA PHE A 49 3.92 1.40 -3.76
C PHE A 49 3.74 0.86 -2.34
N ILE A 50 4.06 1.65 -1.34
CA ILE A 50 3.87 1.23 0.04
C ILE A 50 2.39 1.10 0.38
N GLY A 51 2.03 0.02 1.07
CA GLY A 51 0.72 -0.19 1.67
C GLY A 51 0.72 0.07 3.18
N ASN A 52 -0.39 -0.20 3.84
CA ASN A 52 -0.48 0.01 5.30
C ASN A 52 0.27 -1.03 6.14
N HIS A 53 0.67 -2.16 5.57
CA HIS A 53 1.48 -3.20 6.23
C HIS A 53 2.99 -3.03 6.00
N ASP A 54 3.38 -2.29 4.99
CA ASP A 54 4.78 -2.16 4.55
C ASP A 54 5.24 -0.71 4.34
N ILE A 55 4.66 0.21 5.11
CA ILE A 55 4.96 1.64 5.07
C ILE A 55 6.37 2.00 5.58
N TRP A 56 7.01 1.13 6.34
CA TRP A 56 8.25 1.46 7.05
C TRP A 56 9.49 1.01 6.28
N THR A 57 9.62 1.53 5.06
CA THR A 57 10.80 1.37 4.18
C THR A 57 11.71 2.58 4.33
N PHE A 58 13.01 2.35 4.53
CA PHE A 58 13.99 3.40 4.78
C PHE A 58 15.21 3.32 3.85
N GLY A 59 15.04 2.70 2.69
CA GLY A 59 16.04 2.64 1.63
C GLY A 59 16.78 1.31 1.52
N TRP A 60 16.54 0.36 2.41
CA TRP A 60 17.16 -0.96 2.32
C TRP A 60 16.62 -1.76 1.13
N LEU A 61 15.30 -1.76 0.94
CA LEU A 61 14.68 -2.44 -0.20
C LEU A 61 15.22 -1.93 -1.53
N GLU A 62 15.28 -0.62 -1.71
CA GLU A 62 15.79 0.02 -2.93
C GLU A 62 17.25 -0.39 -3.17
N LYS A 63 18.07 -0.32 -2.13
CA LYS A 63 19.51 -0.60 -2.22
C LYS A 63 19.81 -2.07 -2.53
N GLU A 64 19.10 -3.00 -1.89
CA GLU A 64 19.43 -4.42 -1.95
C GLU A 64 18.69 -5.15 -3.08
N THR A 65 17.59 -4.61 -3.58
CA THR A 65 16.79 -5.28 -4.61
C THR A 65 16.71 -4.52 -5.93
N GLY A 66 17.16 -3.26 -5.96
CA GLY A 66 17.07 -2.41 -7.15
C GLY A 66 15.65 -1.93 -7.49
N ILE A 67 14.67 -2.12 -6.60
CA ILE A 67 13.30 -1.65 -6.83
C ILE A 67 13.17 -0.16 -6.55
N VAL A 68 12.18 0.49 -7.15
CA VAL A 68 11.81 1.89 -6.89
C VAL A 68 10.64 1.92 -5.92
N VAL A 69 10.82 2.50 -4.73
CA VAL A 69 9.77 2.61 -3.71
C VAL A 69 9.03 3.93 -3.82
N HIS A 70 7.72 3.86 -4.07
CA HIS A 70 6.79 4.99 -4.10
C HIS A 70 6.07 5.12 -2.76
N ARG A 71 6.27 6.26 -2.10
CA ARG A 71 5.64 6.58 -0.80
C ARG A 71 4.32 7.33 -0.95
N LYS A 72 3.92 7.59 -2.19
CA LYS A 72 2.64 8.24 -2.57
C LYS A 72 2.12 7.56 -3.84
N HIS A 73 0.87 7.88 -4.16
CA HIS A 73 0.33 7.53 -5.47
C HIS A 73 1.07 8.27 -6.59
N GLU A 74 1.06 7.67 -7.76
CA GLU A 74 1.70 8.22 -8.96
C GLU A 74 0.73 8.16 -10.15
N SER A 75 0.92 9.10 -11.07
CA SER A 75 0.31 9.07 -12.39
C SER A 75 1.40 8.75 -13.40
N VAL A 76 1.28 7.62 -14.06
CA VAL A 76 2.26 7.12 -15.03
C VAL A 76 1.63 7.00 -16.40
N GLU A 77 2.45 7.05 -17.43
CA GLU A 77 2.03 6.74 -18.79
C GLU A 77 2.47 5.32 -19.15
N ILE A 78 1.52 4.46 -19.49
CA ILE A 78 1.76 3.08 -19.90
C ILE A 78 1.11 2.87 -21.26
N ASN A 79 1.91 2.58 -22.28
CA ASN A 79 1.44 2.37 -23.66
C ASN A 79 0.55 3.51 -24.19
N GLY A 80 0.90 4.77 -23.89
CA GLY A 80 0.15 5.95 -24.30
C GLY A 80 -1.15 6.19 -23.52
N LYS A 81 -1.35 5.46 -22.42
CA LYS A 81 -2.48 5.61 -21.50
C LYS A 81 -2.03 6.20 -20.17
N LYS A 82 -2.78 7.17 -19.67
CA LYS A 82 -2.54 7.78 -18.36
C LYS A 82 -3.16 6.92 -17.27
N VAL A 83 -2.34 6.37 -16.41
CA VAL A 83 -2.74 5.41 -15.36
C VAL A 83 -2.45 6.01 -13.99
N PHE A 84 -3.47 6.02 -13.12
CA PHE A 84 -3.30 6.35 -11.71
C PHE A 84 -3.02 5.07 -10.91
N LEU A 85 -1.90 5.06 -10.19
CA LEU A 85 -1.46 3.92 -9.38
C LEU A 85 -1.37 4.30 -7.90
N ALA A 86 -2.02 3.52 -7.05
CA ALA A 86 -1.94 3.69 -5.61
C ALA A 86 -2.21 2.38 -4.87
N HIS A 87 -1.74 2.27 -3.62
CA HIS A 87 -2.24 1.19 -2.75
C HIS A 87 -3.74 1.37 -2.47
N GLY A 88 -4.18 2.57 -2.11
CA GLY A 88 -5.59 2.89 -1.92
C GLY A 88 -6.02 3.13 -0.47
N ASP A 89 -5.20 2.79 0.50
CA ASP A 89 -5.49 3.00 1.91
C ASP A 89 -5.69 4.49 2.23
N GLY A 90 -6.82 4.82 2.85
CA GLY A 90 -7.17 6.19 3.24
C GLY A 90 -7.63 7.11 2.09
N LEU A 91 -7.75 6.61 0.87
CA LEU A 91 -8.33 7.34 -0.26
C LEU A 91 -9.86 7.31 -0.19
N VAL A 92 -10.41 8.13 0.69
CA VAL A 92 -11.88 8.24 0.87
C VAL A 92 -12.26 9.71 0.69
N PRO A 93 -13.21 10.03 -0.22
CA PRO A 93 -13.66 11.41 -0.39
C PRO A 93 -14.29 11.98 0.88
N SER A 94 -13.89 13.20 1.26
CA SER A 94 -14.37 13.84 2.50
C SER A 94 -15.89 14.02 2.50
N HIS A 95 -16.47 14.43 1.37
CA HIS A 95 -17.92 14.60 1.24
C HIS A 95 -18.70 13.29 1.45
N TYR A 96 -18.11 12.15 1.05
CA TYR A 96 -18.72 10.84 1.30
C TYR A 96 -18.67 10.48 2.78
N ILE A 97 -17.54 10.74 3.45
CA ILE A 97 -17.43 10.49 4.90
C ILE A 97 -18.53 11.23 5.66
N GLU A 98 -18.84 12.48 5.27
CA GLU A 98 -19.85 13.31 5.94
C GLU A 98 -21.27 12.77 5.82
N GLN A 99 -21.57 12.00 4.78
CA GLN A 99 -22.88 11.37 4.55
C GLN A 99 -23.10 10.09 5.37
N LEU A 100 -22.03 9.52 5.91
CA LEU A 100 -22.08 8.26 6.65
C LEU A 100 -22.59 8.46 8.09
N PRO A 101 -23.11 7.41 8.75
CA PRO A 101 -23.45 7.47 10.18
C PRO A 101 -22.25 7.89 11.03
N LYS A 102 -22.44 8.72 12.05
CA LYS A 102 -21.36 9.27 12.92
C LYS A 102 -20.40 8.22 13.47
N LYS A 103 -20.89 7.02 13.79
CA LYS A 103 -20.05 5.90 14.24
C LYS A 103 -19.06 5.44 13.16
N VAL A 104 -19.52 5.40 11.91
CA VAL A 104 -18.68 5.02 10.76
C VAL A 104 -17.69 6.13 10.42
N GLN A 105 -18.14 7.39 10.41
CA GLN A 105 -17.25 8.56 10.24
C GLN A 105 -16.09 8.53 11.23
N LYS A 106 -16.41 8.31 12.53
CA LYS A 106 -15.39 8.23 13.58
C LYS A 106 -14.39 7.11 13.33
N LYS A 107 -14.85 5.94 12.86
CA LYS A 107 -13.98 4.80 12.54
C LYS A 107 -13.02 5.13 11.39
N ILE A 108 -13.53 5.72 10.29
CA ILE A 108 -12.72 6.12 9.13
C ILE A 108 -11.72 7.20 9.53
N ARG A 109 -12.14 8.24 10.23
CA ARG A 109 -11.26 9.32 10.69
C ARG A 109 -10.15 8.82 11.63
N ASN A 110 -10.48 7.90 12.53
CA ASN A 110 -9.49 7.26 13.40
C ASN A 110 -8.48 6.43 12.58
N PHE A 111 -8.95 5.71 11.57
CA PHE A 111 -8.05 4.97 10.67
C PHE A 111 -7.09 5.91 9.92
N ILE A 112 -7.61 6.97 9.32
CA ILE A 112 -6.80 7.98 8.63
C ILE A 112 -5.82 8.65 9.61
N PHE A 113 -6.26 8.97 10.82
CA PHE A 113 -5.39 9.53 11.86
C PHE A 113 -4.25 8.57 12.21
N LEU A 114 -4.53 7.30 12.50
CA LEU A 114 -3.52 6.29 12.81
C LEU A 114 -2.56 6.08 11.63
N ARG A 115 -3.08 6.05 10.40
CA ARG A 115 -2.26 5.99 9.20
C ARG A 115 -1.26 7.15 9.17
N ASN A 116 -1.72 8.37 9.39
CA ASN A 116 -0.85 9.56 9.40
C ASN A 116 0.18 9.50 10.55
N VAL A 117 -0.19 8.97 11.71
CA VAL A 117 0.73 8.70 12.82
C VAL A 117 1.84 7.74 12.38
N PHE A 118 1.49 6.64 11.73
CA PHE A 118 2.47 5.65 11.26
C PHE A 118 3.36 6.16 10.11
N HIS A 119 2.87 7.12 9.32
CA HIS A 119 3.65 7.80 8.29
C HIS A 119 4.53 8.94 8.84
N ASN A 120 4.38 9.32 10.12
CA ASN A 120 5.16 10.40 10.71
C ASN A 120 6.62 9.99 10.91
N PRO A 121 7.61 10.69 10.30
CA PRO A 121 9.01 10.28 10.35
C PRO A 121 9.61 10.32 11.76
N ILE A 122 9.13 11.21 12.63
CA ILE A 122 9.61 11.29 14.03
C ILE A 122 9.16 10.05 14.80
N LEU A 123 7.89 9.65 14.65
CA LEU A 123 7.35 8.46 15.30
C LEU A 123 7.97 7.18 14.74
N GLN A 124 8.24 7.13 13.44
CA GLN A 124 8.99 6.04 12.81
C GLN A 124 10.41 5.94 13.38
N PHE A 125 11.10 7.09 13.57
CA PHE A 125 12.40 7.12 14.21
C PHE A 125 12.35 6.61 15.66
N LEU A 126 11.38 7.07 16.46
CA LEU A 126 11.19 6.59 17.84
C LEU A 126 10.90 5.10 17.89
N PHE A 127 10.09 4.57 16.95
CA PHE A 127 9.82 3.14 16.87
C PHE A 127 11.09 2.32 16.56
N ARG A 128 12.02 2.86 15.77
CA ARG A 128 13.32 2.22 15.49
C ARG A 128 14.22 2.08 16.71
N LEU A 129 13.95 2.81 17.79
CA LEU A 129 14.68 2.68 19.06
C LEU A 129 14.20 1.49 19.89
N LEU A 130 13.04 0.92 19.59
CA LEU A 130 12.54 -0.28 20.25
C LEU A 130 13.39 -1.50 19.85
N PRO A 131 13.58 -2.47 20.77
CA PRO A 131 14.27 -3.70 20.43
C PRO A 131 13.58 -4.41 19.24
N PRO A 132 14.32 -4.78 18.17
CA PRO A 132 13.75 -5.38 16.96
C PRO A 132 12.90 -6.62 17.22
N LEU A 133 13.27 -7.43 18.24
CA LEU A 133 12.51 -8.61 18.62
C LEU A 133 11.08 -8.26 19.02
N TRP A 134 10.90 -7.31 19.93
CA TRP A 134 9.58 -6.93 20.43
C TRP A 134 8.72 -6.26 19.37
N ALA A 135 9.33 -5.35 18.61
CA ALA A 135 8.60 -4.61 17.60
C ALA A 135 8.19 -5.50 16.41
N ASN A 136 9.03 -6.46 16.01
CA ASN A 136 8.68 -7.43 14.99
C ASN A 136 7.58 -8.40 15.48
N GLU A 137 7.67 -8.93 16.70
CA GLU A 137 6.61 -9.77 17.28
C GLU A 137 5.29 -9.04 17.35
N PHE A 138 5.29 -7.79 17.83
CA PHE A 138 4.10 -6.95 17.85
C PHE A 138 3.53 -6.72 16.45
N GLY A 139 4.37 -6.39 15.47
CA GLY A 139 3.98 -6.16 14.09
C GLY A 139 3.37 -7.41 13.44
N TYR A 140 4.00 -8.57 13.61
CA TYR A 140 3.49 -9.83 13.09
C TYR A 140 2.16 -10.24 13.72
N GLU A 141 2.02 -10.13 15.04
CA GLU A 141 0.76 -10.43 15.72
C GLU A 141 -0.36 -9.46 15.29
N TRP A 142 -0.03 -8.19 15.12
CA TRP A 142 -0.98 -7.19 14.61
C TRP A 142 -1.42 -7.53 13.19
N ALA A 143 -0.50 -7.82 12.28
CA ALA A 143 -0.78 -8.21 10.90
C ALA A 143 -1.61 -9.49 10.82
N LYS A 144 -1.24 -10.52 11.58
CA LYS A 144 -1.97 -11.78 11.69
C LYS A 144 -3.41 -11.58 12.17
N ASN A 145 -3.62 -10.77 13.20
CA ASN A 145 -4.94 -10.45 13.72
C ASN A 145 -5.79 -9.64 12.71
N SER A 146 -5.16 -8.75 11.95
CA SER A 146 -5.82 -8.01 10.86
C SER A 146 -6.31 -8.98 9.78
N ARG A 147 -5.44 -9.86 9.30
CA ARG A 147 -5.77 -10.88 8.29
C ARG A 147 -6.88 -11.82 8.75
N LEU A 148 -6.83 -12.31 9.99
CA LEU A 148 -7.90 -13.16 10.54
C LEU A 148 -9.25 -12.44 10.57
N LYS A 149 -9.28 -11.13 10.86
CA LYS A 149 -10.51 -10.32 10.82
C LYS A 149 -11.03 -10.15 9.39
N GLU A 150 -10.16 -10.00 8.41
CA GLU A 150 -10.53 -9.91 6.99
C GLU A 150 -11.11 -11.23 6.49
N LEU A 151 -10.47 -12.35 6.78
CA LEU A 151 -10.97 -13.69 6.43
C LEU A 151 -12.32 -14.00 7.09
N ALA A 152 -12.52 -13.56 8.34
CA ALA A 152 -13.77 -13.77 9.07
C ALA A 152 -14.92 -12.84 8.60
N ARG A 153 -14.60 -11.78 7.87
CA ARG A 153 -15.57 -10.80 7.35
C ARG A 153 -15.23 -10.47 5.92
N PRO A 154 -15.61 -11.32 4.95
CA PRO A 154 -15.43 -11.01 3.54
C PRO A 154 -16.03 -9.64 3.28
N CYS A 155 -15.24 -8.77 2.65
CA CYS A 155 -15.63 -7.40 2.36
C CYS A 155 -16.15 -7.35 0.92
N PRO A 156 -17.45 -7.66 0.69
CA PRO A 156 -18.01 -7.70 -0.66
C PRO A 156 -17.94 -6.32 -1.30
N TYR A 157 -18.00 -6.30 -2.60
CA TYR A 157 -18.18 -5.07 -3.37
C TYR A 157 -19.46 -4.34 -2.89
N LYS A 158 -19.31 -3.07 -2.53
CA LYS A 158 -20.41 -2.27 -1.96
C LYS A 158 -21.28 -1.60 -3.02
N GLY A 159 -20.91 -1.71 -4.29
CA GLY A 159 -21.52 -0.97 -5.41
C GLY A 159 -20.81 0.36 -5.67
N GLU A 160 -20.95 0.86 -6.89
CA GLU A 160 -20.25 2.05 -7.38
C GLU A 160 -20.48 3.32 -6.54
N ASP A 161 -21.65 3.42 -5.88
CA ASP A 161 -22.02 4.58 -5.08
C ASP A 161 -21.54 4.50 -3.61
N LYS A 162 -20.89 3.39 -3.22
CA LYS A 162 -20.45 3.13 -1.84
C LYS A 162 -19.03 2.60 -1.73
N GLU A 163 -18.41 2.22 -2.86
CA GLU A 163 -17.02 1.76 -2.86
C GLU A 163 -16.09 2.97 -2.83
N GLU A 164 -15.35 3.12 -1.73
CA GLU A 164 -14.55 4.31 -1.45
C GLU A 164 -13.57 4.66 -2.56
N LEU A 165 -12.91 3.66 -3.17
CA LEU A 165 -11.93 3.87 -4.24
C LEU A 165 -12.57 4.26 -5.56
N VAL A 166 -13.77 3.73 -5.87
CA VAL A 166 -14.56 4.15 -7.03
C VAL A 166 -15.01 5.60 -6.86
N LEU A 167 -15.48 5.97 -5.67
CA LEU A 167 -15.87 7.35 -5.36
C LEU A 167 -14.69 8.30 -5.43
N PHE A 168 -13.51 7.87 -4.98
CA PHE A 168 -12.29 8.65 -5.12
C PHE A 168 -11.93 8.88 -6.60
N ALA A 169 -11.97 7.84 -7.44
CA ALA A 169 -11.72 7.98 -8.87
C ALA A 169 -12.71 8.95 -9.54
N LYS A 170 -14.01 8.81 -9.26
CA LYS A 170 -15.05 9.74 -9.75
C LYS A 170 -14.79 11.18 -9.30
N GLU A 171 -14.33 11.39 -8.07
CA GLU A 171 -13.97 12.74 -7.56
C GLU A 171 -12.75 13.32 -8.29
N GLN A 172 -11.73 12.49 -8.62
CA GLN A 172 -10.58 12.95 -9.41
C GLN A 172 -11.02 13.40 -10.81
N GLU A 173 -11.88 12.63 -11.47
CA GLU A 173 -12.45 12.99 -12.77
C GLU A 173 -13.19 14.32 -12.71
N GLN A 174 -14.03 14.52 -11.70
CA GLN A 174 -14.76 15.80 -11.50
C GLN A 174 -13.83 17.00 -11.26
N LYS A 175 -12.65 16.77 -10.68
CA LYS A 175 -11.62 17.79 -10.45
C LYS A 175 -10.77 18.09 -11.71
N GLY A 176 -11.02 17.39 -12.82
CA GLY A 176 -10.26 17.52 -14.06
C GLY A 176 -8.95 16.72 -14.08
N ASN A 177 -8.73 15.85 -13.12
CA ASN A 177 -7.57 14.95 -13.07
C ASN A 177 -7.85 13.65 -13.84
N HIS A 178 -8.06 13.75 -15.15
CA HIS A 178 -8.42 12.61 -15.97
C HIS A 178 -7.31 11.57 -16.07
N HIS A 179 -7.69 10.30 -15.91
CA HIS A 179 -6.87 9.13 -16.19
C HIS A 179 -7.65 8.11 -16.99
N ASP A 180 -6.97 7.39 -17.89
CA ASP A 180 -7.59 6.29 -18.65
C ASP A 180 -7.92 5.11 -17.72
N TYR A 181 -7.09 4.91 -16.67
CA TYR A 181 -7.25 3.83 -15.70
C TYR A 181 -6.88 4.30 -14.28
N TYR A 182 -7.63 3.78 -13.30
CA TYR A 182 -7.32 3.88 -11.87
C TYR A 182 -7.09 2.46 -11.33
N ILE A 183 -5.88 2.15 -10.88
CA ILE A 183 -5.52 0.83 -10.39
C ILE A 183 -5.13 0.94 -8.91
N PHE A 184 -5.85 0.19 -8.08
CA PHE A 184 -5.67 0.18 -6.64
C PHE A 184 -5.42 -1.24 -6.12
N GLY A 185 -4.70 -1.34 -5.02
CA GLY A 185 -4.62 -2.52 -4.17
C GLY A 185 -5.67 -2.51 -3.05
N HIS A 186 -5.29 -2.84 -1.82
CA HIS A 186 -5.99 -2.67 -0.54
C HIS A 186 -7.34 -3.40 -0.38
N ARG A 187 -8.25 -3.27 -1.33
CA ARG A 187 -9.61 -3.81 -1.21
C ARG A 187 -9.75 -5.28 -1.60
N HIS A 188 -8.76 -5.86 -2.29
CA HIS A 188 -8.77 -7.26 -2.75
C HIS A 188 -10.07 -7.63 -3.52
N ILE A 189 -10.59 -6.69 -4.29
CA ILE A 189 -11.77 -6.86 -5.14
C ILE A 189 -11.34 -6.64 -6.58
N GLU A 190 -11.71 -7.57 -7.45
CA GLU A 190 -11.56 -7.41 -8.89
C GLU A 190 -12.77 -6.64 -9.44
N LEU A 191 -12.51 -5.49 -10.02
CA LEU A 191 -13.50 -4.62 -10.66
C LEU A 191 -12.86 -4.08 -11.93
N ASP A 192 -13.55 -4.29 -13.05
CA ASP A 192 -13.25 -3.74 -14.38
C ASP A 192 -14.21 -2.60 -14.74
#